data_887967a06fe8582703c0b203c04d07c0
#
_entry.id   887967a06fe8582703c0b203c04d07c0
#
_cell.length_a   1.000
_cell.length_b   1.000
_cell.length_c   1.000
_cell.angle_alpha   90.00
_cell.angle_beta   90.00
_cell.angle_gamma   90.00
#
_symmetry.space_group_name_H-M   'P 1'
#
loop_
_entity.id
_entity.type
_entity.pdbx_description
1 polymer ?
#
loop_
_entity_poly.entity_id
_entity_poly.type
_entity_poly.pdbx_seq_one_letter_code
_entity_poly.pdbx_strand_id
1 'polypeptide(L)'
;MSHLIRPAHRLHQQGMATLTVAVILFVAMAAGMVFTSRNLVMEQRTSANQYRATLAMEAAEAGLEWATAMLNKPEKVNSACTTSAAVADQRFKARYLSIDLTTGILTPAAGSVHAACVSGAGGWTCSCPAVGSAPSISGGSGIQPAFAVVLQASATAGTVRVTSYGCTSAITGTTCNGDAAATSSVALGGVSGLATPPAAPLTARGRVSVGNSAFGVENGDPTSNGITINAGMDIDAPRARITTVPGSPPAASMVGNDATLRNTTEDQMFATFFGMTKDSYKALPALKRITCPCTEVTISNAYDQGVRQFWLDGNLDMNSNLTIGAEIDPVLMVVDGALTMRGTLRVFGVIYSTAITWDDTGGGAALLQGAAISEGNFTGNGTPDYYYDPNVLTKLRLDQASYVRVPGSWRDF
;
A
#
# COMPACT_ATOMS: atom_id res chain seq x y z
N MET A 1 -121.51 -35.48 9.33
CA MET A 1 -120.43 -35.96 8.48
C MET A 1 -119.42 -34.83 8.34
N SER A 2 -118.40 -34.83 9.14
CA SER A 2 -117.36 -33.79 9.13
C SER A 2 -116.10 -34.37 8.64
N HIS A 3 -115.62 -33.89 7.51
CA HIS A 3 -114.30 -34.22 6.99
C HIS A 3 -113.20 -33.32 7.58
N LEU A 4 -112.38 -33.89 8.43
CA LEU A 4 -111.13 -33.23 8.92
C LEU A 4 -110.03 -33.31 7.90
N ILE A 5 -109.64 -32.18 7.33
CA ILE A 5 -108.50 -32.04 6.43
C ILE A 5 -107.26 -31.80 7.35
N ARG A 6 -106.30 -32.72 7.35
CA ARG A 6 -104.96 -32.54 8.02
C ARG A 6 -104.09 -31.66 7.12
N PRO A 7 -103.45 -30.65 7.70
CA PRO A 7 -102.44 -29.88 6.95
C PRO A 7 -101.11 -30.68 6.79
N ALA A 8 -100.62 -30.73 5.59
CA ALA A 8 -99.27 -31.31 5.28
C ALA A 8 -98.17 -30.42 5.86
N HIS A 9 -97.43 -30.98 6.81
CA HIS A 9 -96.13 -30.34 7.25
C HIS A 9 -95.17 -30.25 6.09
N ARG A 10 -94.89 -29.04 5.57
CA ARG A 10 -93.71 -28.75 4.73
C ARG A 10 -92.51 -28.86 5.61
N LEU A 11 -91.71 -29.89 5.45
CA LEU A 11 -90.34 -29.98 5.96
C LEU A 11 -89.47 -28.86 5.33
N HIS A 12 -89.10 -27.93 6.16
CA HIS A 12 -88.28 -26.84 5.77
C HIS A 12 -86.89 -27.39 5.41
N GLN A 13 -86.49 -27.27 4.10
CA GLN A 13 -85.15 -27.50 3.60
C GLN A 13 -84.24 -26.32 3.96
N GLN A 14 -84.17 -25.88 5.24
CA GLN A 14 -83.33 -24.78 5.66
C GLN A 14 -81.88 -25.18 5.91
N GLY A 15 -81.55 -26.47 5.98
CA GLY A 15 -80.18 -26.95 6.22
C GLY A 15 -79.25 -26.96 4.99
N MET A 16 -79.82 -27.07 3.77
CA MET A 16 -78.96 -27.13 2.54
C MET A 16 -78.42 -25.76 2.11
N ALA A 17 -79.21 -24.69 2.33
CA ALA A 17 -78.73 -23.33 1.98
C ALA A 17 -77.61 -22.83 2.91
N THR A 18 -77.66 -23.17 4.20
CA THR A 18 -76.61 -22.84 5.15
C THR A 18 -75.35 -23.63 4.93
N LEU A 19 -75.43 -24.90 4.53
CA LEU A 19 -74.28 -25.75 4.19
C LEU A 19 -73.57 -25.21 2.95
N THR A 20 -74.29 -24.85 1.89
CA THR A 20 -73.71 -24.28 0.70
C THR A 20 -73.00 -22.94 0.92
N VAL A 21 -73.61 -22.04 1.73
CA VAL A 21 -72.98 -20.76 2.13
C VAL A 21 -71.71 -21.00 2.98
N ALA A 22 -71.75 -21.94 3.93
CA ALA A 22 -70.59 -22.29 4.72
C ALA A 22 -69.43 -22.87 3.89
N VAL A 23 -69.76 -23.75 2.94
CA VAL A 23 -68.76 -24.32 2.03
C VAL A 23 -68.13 -23.24 1.11
N ILE A 24 -68.96 -22.32 0.57
CA ILE A 24 -68.45 -21.22 -0.25
C ILE A 24 -67.52 -20.29 0.58
N LEU A 25 -67.95 -19.95 1.79
CA LEU A 25 -67.10 -19.15 2.71
C LEU A 25 -65.81 -19.87 3.07
N PHE A 26 -65.86 -21.17 3.32
CA PHE A 26 -64.67 -21.96 3.61
C PHE A 26 -63.70 -22.01 2.42
N VAL A 27 -64.23 -22.22 1.23
CA VAL A 27 -63.44 -22.20 -0.03
C VAL A 27 -62.86 -20.80 -0.27
N ALA A 28 -63.60 -19.73 -0.04
CA ALA A 28 -63.12 -18.37 -0.18
C ALA A 28 -62.01 -18.06 0.83
N MET A 29 -62.16 -18.47 2.11
CA MET A 29 -61.13 -18.35 3.13
C MET A 29 -59.87 -19.18 2.78
N ALA A 30 -60.05 -20.42 2.36
CA ALA A 30 -58.95 -21.28 1.93
C ALA A 30 -58.20 -20.70 0.72
N ALA A 31 -58.90 -20.17 -0.28
CA ALA A 31 -58.31 -19.48 -1.40
C ALA A 31 -57.55 -18.22 -0.98
N GLY A 32 -58.10 -17.43 -0.07
CA GLY A 32 -57.46 -16.26 0.56
C GLY A 32 -56.18 -16.64 1.29
N MET A 33 -56.19 -17.71 2.08
CA MET A 33 -55.00 -18.20 2.82
C MET A 33 -53.90 -18.68 1.85
N VAL A 34 -54.27 -19.41 0.79
CA VAL A 34 -53.31 -19.86 -0.25
C VAL A 34 -52.69 -18.66 -0.94
N PHE A 35 -53.46 -17.65 -1.30
CA PHE A 35 -52.98 -16.45 -1.96
C PHE A 35 -52.01 -15.64 -1.06
N THR A 36 -52.40 -15.46 0.21
CA THR A 36 -51.59 -14.75 1.23
C THR A 36 -50.30 -15.50 1.49
N SER A 37 -50.36 -16.83 1.64
CA SER A 37 -49.16 -17.64 1.89
C SER A 37 -48.16 -17.60 0.72
N ARG A 38 -48.64 -17.57 -0.54
CA ARG A 38 -47.79 -17.41 -1.74
C ARG A 38 -47.10 -16.05 -1.74
N ASN A 39 -47.79 -14.98 -1.42
CA ASN A 39 -47.19 -13.64 -1.32
C ASN A 39 -46.11 -13.55 -0.25
N LEU A 40 -46.38 -14.11 0.95
CA LEU A 40 -45.39 -14.15 2.02
C LEU A 40 -44.14 -14.93 1.65
N VAL A 41 -44.27 -16.08 0.97
CA VAL A 41 -43.12 -16.85 0.48
C VAL A 41 -42.32 -16.07 -0.57
N MET A 42 -43.01 -15.35 -1.48
CA MET A 42 -42.33 -14.49 -2.46
C MET A 42 -41.60 -13.33 -1.82
N GLU A 43 -42.22 -12.64 -0.84
CA GLU A 43 -41.58 -11.56 -0.08
C GLU A 43 -40.36 -12.06 0.71
N GLN A 44 -40.48 -13.22 1.38
CA GLN A 44 -39.34 -13.83 2.07
C GLN A 44 -38.17 -14.18 1.14
N ARG A 45 -38.47 -14.74 -0.05
CA ARG A 45 -37.45 -15.05 -1.05
C ARG A 45 -36.79 -13.79 -1.59
N THR A 46 -37.58 -12.76 -1.90
CA THR A 46 -37.06 -11.48 -2.39
C THR A 46 -36.18 -10.82 -1.33
N SER A 47 -36.64 -10.76 -0.08
CA SER A 47 -35.86 -10.22 1.04
C SER A 47 -34.55 -11.00 1.28
N ALA A 48 -34.61 -12.35 1.25
CA ALA A 48 -33.42 -13.19 1.38
C ALA A 48 -32.42 -12.98 0.24
N ASN A 49 -32.90 -12.84 -1.01
CA ASN A 49 -32.04 -12.59 -2.16
C ASN A 49 -31.41 -11.19 -2.09
N GLN A 50 -32.16 -10.17 -1.69
CA GLN A 50 -31.62 -8.81 -1.47
C GLN A 50 -30.56 -8.82 -0.39
N TYR A 51 -30.80 -9.47 0.74
CA TYR A 51 -29.84 -9.61 1.83
C TYR A 51 -28.54 -10.26 1.35
N ARG A 52 -28.63 -11.36 0.58
CA ARG A 52 -27.47 -12.05 0.03
C ARG A 52 -26.71 -11.19 -1.00
N ALA A 53 -27.43 -10.47 -1.86
CA ALA A 53 -26.81 -9.56 -2.83
C ALA A 53 -26.04 -8.43 -2.14
N THR A 54 -26.62 -7.86 -1.07
CA THR A 54 -25.94 -6.84 -0.24
C THR A 54 -24.68 -7.40 0.42
N LEU A 55 -24.77 -8.60 1.02
CA LEU A 55 -23.61 -9.25 1.64
C LEU A 55 -22.49 -9.54 0.64
N ALA A 56 -22.83 -9.97 -0.59
CA ALA A 56 -21.84 -10.19 -1.64
C ALA A 56 -21.15 -8.88 -2.03
N MET A 57 -21.91 -7.78 -2.14
CA MET A 57 -21.38 -6.46 -2.45
C MET A 57 -20.46 -5.95 -1.31
N GLU A 58 -20.90 -6.07 -0.05
CA GLU A 58 -20.07 -5.73 1.11
C GLU A 58 -18.75 -6.54 1.13
N ALA A 59 -18.82 -7.84 0.79
CA ALA A 59 -17.62 -8.66 0.67
C ALA A 59 -16.70 -8.19 -0.46
N ALA A 60 -17.24 -7.78 -1.63
CA ALA A 60 -16.46 -7.24 -2.72
C ALA A 60 -15.79 -5.92 -2.32
N GLU A 61 -16.49 -5.02 -1.66
CA GLU A 61 -15.92 -3.76 -1.17
C GLU A 61 -14.86 -4.00 -0.08
N ALA A 62 -15.14 -4.91 0.87
CA ALA A 62 -14.15 -5.31 1.87
C ALA A 62 -12.86 -5.83 1.23
N GLY A 63 -12.97 -6.57 0.11
CA GLY A 63 -11.82 -7.05 -0.64
C GLY A 63 -11.02 -5.92 -1.31
N LEU A 64 -11.67 -4.85 -1.80
CA LEU A 64 -10.96 -3.68 -2.33
C LEU A 64 -10.20 -2.92 -1.23
N GLU A 65 -10.84 -2.69 -0.06
CA GLU A 65 -10.19 -2.05 1.08
C GLU A 65 -9.00 -2.87 1.58
N TRP A 66 -9.23 -4.18 1.73
CA TRP A 66 -8.19 -5.11 2.14
C TRP A 66 -7.00 -5.12 1.16
N ALA A 67 -7.26 -5.20 -0.15
CA ALA A 67 -6.20 -5.19 -1.16
C ALA A 67 -5.42 -3.87 -1.16
N THR A 68 -6.11 -2.74 -1.00
CA THR A 68 -5.48 -1.42 -0.88
C THR A 68 -4.57 -1.36 0.35
N ALA A 69 -5.03 -1.88 1.50
CA ALA A 69 -4.23 -1.95 2.72
C ALA A 69 -3.01 -2.88 2.54
N MET A 70 -3.18 -4.04 1.88
CA MET A 70 -2.10 -5.00 1.65
C MET A 70 -1.05 -4.48 0.66
N LEU A 71 -1.43 -3.76 -0.39
CA LEU A 71 -0.49 -3.12 -1.32
C LEU A 71 0.35 -2.03 -0.63
N ASN A 72 -0.19 -1.42 0.39
CA ASN A 72 0.48 -0.40 1.19
C ASN A 72 1.20 -0.95 2.43
N LYS A 73 1.00 -2.24 2.74
CA LYS A 73 1.63 -2.84 3.91
C LYS A 73 3.16 -2.84 3.75
N PRO A 74 3.90 -2.15 4.63
CA PRO A 74 5.36 -2.05 4.50
C PRO A 74 6.07 -3.35 4.85
N GLU A 75 5.47 -4.22 5.69
CA GLU A 75 6.08 -5.45 6.16
C GLU A 75 5.86 -6.61 5.17
N LYS A 76 6.75 -7.60 5.24
CA LYS A 76 6.61 -8.89 4.57
C LYS A 76 5.38 -9.65 5.06
N VAL A 77 4.81 -10.48 4.19
CA VAL A 77 3.64 -11.32 4.51
C VAL A 77 3.88 -12.78 4.11
N ASN A 78 3.40 -13.67 4.96
CA ASN A 78 3.39 -15.12 4.68
C ASN A 78 2.21 -15.53 3.79
N SER A 79 2.03 -16.83 3.59
CA SER A 79 0.93 -17.40 2.81
C SER A 79 -0.46 -17.20 3.43
N ALA A 80 -0.54 -16.89 4.73
CA ALA A 80 -1.78 -16.53 5.42
C ALA A 80 -2.03 -15.01 5.45
N CYS A 81 -1.28 -14.22 4.65
CA CYS A 81 -1.36 -12.76 4.57
C CYS A 81 -1.05 -12.02 5.89
N THR A 82 -0.48 -12.71 6.87
CA THR A 82 -0.06 -12.08 8.15
C THR A 82 1.40 -11.65 8.07
N THR A 83 1.78 -10.67 8.91
CA THR A 83 3.17 -10.18 8.98
C THR A 83 4.13 -11.31 9.26
N SER A 84 5.27 -11.32 8.58
CA SER A 84 6.31 -12.34 8.67
C SER A 84 7.70 -11.72 8.73
N ALA A 85 8.58 -12.32 9.53
CA ALA A 85 9.99 -12.02 9.55
C ALA A 85 10.84 -13.02 8.75
N ALA A 86 10.22 -14.04 8.12
CA ALA A 86 10.95 -15.05 7.37
C ALA A 86 11.63 -14.45 6.14
N VAL A 87 12.88 -14.89 5.87
CA VAL A 87 13.70 -14.37 4.77
C VAL A 87 13.05 -14.64 3.40
N ALA A 88 12.39 -15.81 3.26
CA ALA A 88 11.72 -16.20 2.01
C ALA A 88 10.45 -15.39 1.71
N ASP A 89 9.86 -14.73 2.70
CA ASP A 89 8.65 -13.96 2.53
C ASP A 89 8.94 -12.57 1.94
N GLN A 90 7.96 -12.02 1.25
CA GLN A 90 8.04 -10.74 0.56
C GLN A 90 6.89 -9.81 0.98
N ARG A 91 7.07 -8.51 0.78
CA ARG A 91 5.93 -7.56 0.84
C ARG A 91 4.87 -7.98 -0.16
N PHE A 92 3.60 -7.74 0.16
CA PHE A 92 2.49 -8.10 -0.73
C PHE A 92 2.67 -7.51 -2.13
N LYS A 93 2.99 -6.21 -2.22
CA LYS A 93 3.24 -5.56 -3.52
C LYS A 93 4.43 -6.18 -4.26
N ALA A 94 5.53 -6.48 -3.58
CA ALA A 94 6.72 -7.06 -4.23
C ALA A 94 6.49 -8.50 -4.72
N ARG A 95 5.57 -9.24 -4.08
CA ARG A 95 5.17 -10.58 -4.51
C ARG A 95 4.32 -10.57 -5.76
N TYR A 96 3.38 -9.61 -5.88
CA TYR A 96 2.34 -9.64 -6.90
C TYR A 96 2.42 -8.53 -7.94
N LEU A 97 3.32 -7.56 -7.80
CA LEU A 97 3.53 -6.48 -8.76
C LEU A 97 5.02 -6.35 -9.09
N SER A 98 5.31 -6.19 -10.35
CA SER A 98 6.61 -5.72 -10.84
C SER A 98 6.41 -4.37 -11.53
N ILE A 99 7.43 -3.53 -11.51
CA ILE A 99 7.42 -2.24 -12.20
C ILE A 99 8.54 -2.20 -13.23
N ASP A 100 8.21 -1.75 -14.41
CA ASP A 100 9.21 -1.39 -15.42
C ASP A 100 9.78 -0.02 -15.04
N LEU A 101 11.08 0.02 -14.70
CA LEU A 101 11.75 1.23 -14.25
C LEU A 101 11.94 2.28 -15.36
N THR A 102 11.75 1.90 -16.63
CA THR A 102 11.84 2.81 -17.78
C THR A 102 10.49 3.47 -18.07
N THR A 103 9.42 2.68 -18.09
CA THR A 103 8.08 3.14 -18.47
C THR A 103 7.20 3.49 -17.28
N GLY A 104 7.54 3.00 -16.08
CA GLY A 104 6.70 3.10 -14.89
C GLY A 104 5.45 2.22 -14.93
N ILE A 105 5.33 1.31 -15.89
CA ILE A 105 4.16 0.43 -16.02
C ILE A 105 4.23 -0.67 -14.97
N LEU A 106 3.12 -0.86 -14.27
CA LEU A 106 2.93 -1.92 -13.30
C LEU A 106 2.40 -3.18 -13.98
N THR A 107 3.11 -4.28 -13.81
CA THR A 107 2.72 -5.59 -14.33
C THR A 107 2.37 -6.52 -13.16
N PRO A 108 1.10 -6.94 -13.01
CA PRO A 108 0.73 -7.95 -12.03
C PRO A 108 1.38 -9.30 -12.34
N ALA A 109 1.72 -10.02 -11.29
CA ALA A 109 2.24 -11.38 -11.40
C ALA A 109 1.24 -12.32 -12.08
N ALA A 110 1.73 -13.37 -12.71
CA ALA A 110 0.89 -14.38 -13.36
C ALA A 110 -0.03 -15.06 -12.31
N GLY A 111 -1.31 -15.19 -12.66
CA GLY A 111 -2.33 -15.82 -11.83
C GLY A 111 -3.70 -15.19 -12.07
N SER A 112 -4.75 -16.00 -11.94
CA SER A 112 -6.12 -15.51 -12.07
C SER A 112 -6.66 -14.87 -10.80
N VAL A 113 -6.07 -15.20 -9.65
CA VAL A 113 -6.40 -14.64 -8.33
C VAL A 113 -5.11 -14.52 -7.52
N HIS A 114 -4.90 -13.36 -6.90
CA HIS A 114 -3.68 -13.06 -6.14
C HIS A 114 -3.87 -13.33 -4.65
N ALA A 115 -5.07 -13.10 -4.12
CA ALA A 115 -5.41 -13.40 -2.74
C ALA A 115 -6.90 -13.66 -2.59
N ALA A 116 -7.30 -14.41 -1.56
CA ALA A 116 -8.70 -14.61 -1.22
C ALA A 116 -8.86 -14.66 0.30
N CYS A 117 -10.02 -14.22 0.80
CA CYS A 117 -10.35 -14.25 2.21
C CYS A 117 -11.78 -14.76 2.42
N VAL A 118 -12.02 -15.41 3.56
CA VAL A 118 -13.33 -15.84 4.02
C VAL A 118 -13.58 -15.31 5.43
N SER A 119 -14.80 -14.83 5.67
CA SER A 119 -15.23 -14.36 6.97
C SER A 119 -15.62 -15.54 7.86
N GLY A 120 -15.18 -15.52 9.11
CA GLY A 120 -15.52 -16.51 10.13
C GLY A 120 -15.79 -15.83 11.47
N ALA A 121 -16.08 -16.62 12.51
CA ALA A 121 -16.35 -16.12 13.85
C ALA A 121 -15.21 -15.30 14.48
N GLY A 122 -13.98 -15.56 14.06
CA GLY A 122 -12.76 -14.84 14.50
C GLY A 122 -12.32 -13.71 13.59
N GLY A 123 -13.09 -13.35 12.57
CA GLY A 123 -12.74 -12.36 11.55
C GLY A 123 -12.38 -12.99 10.22
N TRP A 124 -11.61 -12.27 9.40
CA TRP A 124 -11.20 -12.71 8.07
C TRP A 124 -10.00 -13.65 8.13
N THR A 125 -10.14 -14.82 7.50
CA THR A 125 -9.03 -15.74 7.24
C THR A 125 -8.64 -15.64 5.78
N CYS A 126 -7.36 -15.33 5.50
CA CYS A 126 -6.89 -15.01 4.17
C CYS A 126 -5.82 -16.00 3.67
N SER A 127 -5.69 -16.09 2.35
CA SER A 127 -4.65 -16.84 1.65
C SER A 127 -3.96 -15.94 0.64
N CYS A 128 -2.62 -15.79 0.78
CA CYS A 128 -1.70 -15.08 -0.11
C CYS A 128 -0.70 -16.09 -0.70
N PRO A 129 -1.09 -16.86 -1.72
CA PRO A 129 -0.27 -17.94 -2.26
C PRO A 129 1.01 -17.44 -2.92
N ALA A 130 1.92 -18.37 -3.20
CA ALA A 130 3.03 -18.08 -4.11
C ALA A 130 2.48 -17.72 -5.51
N VAL A 131 3.26 -16.94 -6.28
CA VAL A 131 2.91 -16.56 -7.66
C VAL A 131 2.61 -17.80 -8.49
N GLY A 132 1.52 -17.76 -9.24
CA GLY A 132 1.05 -18.85 -10.08
C GLY A 132 0.24 -19.95 -9.36
N SER A 133 0.12 -19.89 -8.03
CA SER A 133 -0.71 -20.79 -7.24
C SER A 133 -2.07 -20.16 -6.93
N ALA A 134 -3.13 -20.99 -6.86
CA ALA A 134 -4.44 -20.52 -6.45
C ALA A 134 -4.53 -20.34 -4.93
N PRO A 135 -5.26 -19.31 -4.43
CA PRO A 135 -5.55 -19.20 -3.01
C PRO A 135 -6.33 -20.42 -2.50
N SER A 136 -5.95 -20.93 -1.34
CA SER A 136 -6.65 -21.99 -0.64
C SER A 136 -7.36 -21.41 0.58
N ILE A 137 -8.68 -21.27 0.47
CA ILE A 137 -9.56 -20.88 1.58
C ILE A 137 -10.62 -21.97 1.73
N SER A 138 -10.87 -22.38 2.97
CA SER A 138 -11.96 -23.31 3.30
C SER A 138 -13.07 -22.54 4.01
N GLY A 139 -14.25 -22.50 3.39
CA GLY A 139 -15.45 -22.02 4.05
C GLY A 139 -16.06 -23.13 4.93
N GLY A 140 -16.74 -22.71 6.01
CA GLY A 140 -17.61 -23.60 6.79
C GLY A 140 -18.98 -23.79 6.12
N SER A 141 -19.92 -24.38 6.85
CA SER A 141 -21.30 -24.49 6.42
C SER A 141 -22.07 -23.18 6.65
N GLY A 142 -22.92 -22.79 5.70
CA GLY A 142 -23.81 -21.63 5.83
C GLY A 142 -23.30 -20.37 5.10
N ILE A 143 -23.89 -19.23 5.46
CA ILE A 143 -23.50 -17.93 4.89
C ILE A 143 -22.18 -17.48 5.48
N GLN A 144 -21.16 -17.44 4.68
CA GLN A 144 -19.81 -16.98 5.04
C GLN A 144 -19.29 -16.08 3.92
N PRO A 145 -19.44 -14.76 4.06
CA PRO A 145 -18.92 -13.84 3.06
C PRO A 145 -17.46 -14.11 2.76
N ALA A 146 -17.12 -14.14 1.48
CA ALA A 146 -15.78 -14.37 1.00
C ALA A 146 -15.47 -13.41 -0.15
N PHE A 147 -14.21 -13.10 -0.34
CA PHE A 147 -13.78 -12.33 -1.50
C PHE A 147 -12.50 -12.89 -2.11
N ALA A 148 -12.33 -12.64 -3.40
CA ALA A 148 -11.09 -12.90 -4.12
C ALA A 148 -10.61 -11.63 -4.81
N VAL A 149 -9.31 -11.37 -4.77
CA VAL A 149 -8.68 -10.18 -5.32
C VAL A 149 -7.85 -10.51 -6.55
N VAL A 150 -8.07 -9.75 -7.61
CA VAL A 150 -7.32 -9.81 -8.86
C VAL A 150 -6.68 -8.45 -9.11
N LEU A 151 -5.38 -8.44 -9.34
CA LEU A 151 -4.65 -7.28 -9.81
C LEU A 151 -4.56 -7.33 -11.33
N GLN A 152 -4.85 -6.22 -11.99
CA GLN A 152 -4.85 -6.12 -13.45
C GLN A 152 -3.96 -4.95 -13.89
N ALA A 153 -3.21 -5.15 -14.98
CA ALA A 153 -2.40 -4.09 -15.55
C ALA A 153 -3.27 -2.92 -16.04
N SER A 154 -2.72 -1.72 -15.91
CA SER A 154 -3.29 -0.51 -16.47
C SER A 154 -2.36 0.03 -17.57
N ALA A 155 -2.91 0.65 -18.60
CA ALA A 155 -2.12 1.33 -19.63
C ALA A 155 -1.47 2.63 -19.11
N THR A 156 -1.90 3.14 -17.96
CA THR A 156 -1.37 4.35 -17.35
C THR A 156 -0.22 3.99 -16.42
N ALA A 157 0.95 4.58 -16.62
CA ALA A 157 2.11 4.38 -15.77
C ALA A 157 1.78 4.67 -14.30
N GLY A 158 2.37 3.91 -13.38
CA GLY A 158 2.16 4.05 -11.94
C GLY A 158 0.78 3.64 -11.45
N THR A 159 -0.08 3.05 -12.31
CA THR A 159 -1.43 2.63 -11.91
C THR A 159 -1.65 1.13 -12.05
N VAL A 160 -2.46 0.57 -11.14
CA VAL A 160 -2.91 -0.82 -11.17
C VAL A 160 -4.42 -0.85 -10.90
N ARG A 161 -5.16 -1.70 -11.61
CA ARG A 161 -6.57 -1.94 -11.32
C ARG A 161 -6.69 -3.10 -10.34
N VAL A 162 -7.44 -2.89 -9.29
CA VAL A 162 -7.83 -3.93 -8.33
C VAL A 162 -9.28 -4.29 -8.58
N THR A 163 -9.55 -5.56 -8.79
CA THR A 163 -10.91 -6.10 -8.90
C THR A 163 -11.13 -7.10 -7.78
N SER A 164 -12.22 -6.94 -7.06
CA SER A 164 -12.63 -7.83 -5.98
C SER A 164 -13.95 -8.53 -6.35
N TYR A 165 -13.97 -9.82 -6.21
CA TYR A 165 -15.13 -10.69 -6.40
C TYR A 165 -15.64 -11.09 -5.02
N GLY A 166 -16.83 -10.62 -4.65
CA GLY A 166 -17.47 -10.91 -3.38
C GLY A 166 -18.53 -11.99 -3.50
N CYS A 167 -18.59 -12.88 -2.54
CA CYS A 167 -19.52 -14.01 -2.49
C CYS A 167 -20.17 -14.12 -1.10
N THR A 168 -21.36 -14.69 -1.01
CA THR A 168 -22.03 -15.00 0.25
C THR A 168 -21.59 -16.31 0.89
N SER A 169 -20.82 -17.12 0.16
CA SER A 169 -20.25 -18.38 0.63
C SER A 169 -18.89 -18.63 -0.02
N ALA A 170 -18.38 -19.86 0.02
CA ALA A 170 -17.07 -20.21 -0.53
C ALA A 170 -16.88 -19.71 -1.97
N ILE A 171 -15.65 -19.24 -2.25
CA ILE A 171 -15.23 -18.77 -3.56
C ILE A 171 -14.13 -19.70 -4.09
N THR A 172 -14.17 -20.00 -5.38
CA THR A 172 -13.13 -20.77 -6.09
C THR A 172 -12.67 -19.94 -7.29
N GLY A 173 -11.43 -19.52 -7.29
CA GLY A 173 -10.95 -18.56 -8.26
C GLY A 173 -11.71 -17.24 -8.14
N THR A 174 -12.41 -16.84 -9.20
CA THR A 174 -13.32 -15.67 -9.24
C THR A 174 -14.79 -16.06 -9.24
N THR A 175 -15.11 -17.35 -9.04
CA THR A 175 -16.47 -17.87 -9.11
C THR A 175 -17.00 -18.17 -7.72
N CYS A 176 -18.20 -17.65 -7.43
CA CYS A 176 -18.91 -17.93 -6.20
C CYS A 176 -19.54 -19.33 -6.25
N ASN A 177 -19.32 -20.13 -5.22
CA ASN A 177 -19.99 -21.42 -5.04
C ASN A 177 -21.32 -21.28 -4.26
N GLY A 178 -21.80 -20.07 -4.09
CA GLY A 178 -22.97 -19.71 -3.30
C GLY A 178 -24.03 -18.97 -4.10
N ASP A 179 -25.00 -18.41 -3.36
CA ASP A 179 -26.25 -17.90 -3.91
C ASP A 179 -26.17 -16.50 -4.52
N ALA A 180 -25.19 -15.69 -4.10
CA ALA A 180 -25.03 -14.33 -4.59
C ALA A 180 -23.55 -14.02 -4.85
N ALA A 181 -23.32 -13.24 -5.90
CA ALA A 181 -22.03 -12.75 -6.33
C ALA A 181 -22.10 -11.25 -6.60
N ALA A 182 -21.03 -10.54 -6.32
CA ALA A 182 -20.85 -9.14 -6.69
C ALA A 182 -19.40 -8.92 -7.14
N THR A 183 -19.20 -7.91 -7.97
CA THR A 183 -17.86 -7.51 -8.41
C THR A 183 -17.70 -6.02 -8.19
N SER A 184 -16.60 -5.62 -7.60
CA SER A 184 -16.24 -4.21 -7.46
C SER A 184 -14.81 -3.99 -7.91
N SER A 185 -14.51 -2.87 -8.53
CA SER A 185 -13.16 -2.56 -9.01
C SER A 185 -12.79 -1.09 -8.80
N VAL A 186 -11.50 -0.84 -8.61
CA VAL A 186 -10.93 0.49 -8.45
C VAL A 186 -9.55 0.55 -9.11
N ALA A 187 -9.19 1.69 -9.69
CA ALA A 187 -7.80 1.95 -10.06
C ALA A 187 -7.06 2.59 -8.87
N LEU A 188 -5.89 2.06 -8.58
CA LEU A 188 -4.97 2.61 -7.58
C LEU A 188 -3.80 3.25 -8.31
N GLY A 189 -3.47 4.48 -7.93
CA GLY A 189 -2.30 5.23 -8.40
C GLY A 189 -1.20 5.22 -7.36
N GLY A 190 0.03 5.02 -7.80
CA GLY A 190 1.21 5.11 -6.95
C GLY A 190 1.60 6.56 -6.69
N VAL A 191 1.66 6.95 -5.44
CA VAL A 191 2.25 8.22 -4.98
C VAL A 191 3.68 7.96 -4.58
N SER A 192 4.62 8.54 -5.30
CA SER A 192 6.05 8.33 -5.05
C SER A 192 6.46 8.85 -3.68
N GLY A 193 7.29 8.06 -2.97
CA GLY A 193 7.95 8.52 -1.75
C GLY A 193 9.09 9.52 -2.02
N LEU A 194 9.64 9.56 -3.25
CA LEU A 194 10.65 10.50 -3.71
C LEU A 194 10.22 11.04 -5.09
N ALA A 195 9.58 12.20 -5.13
CA ALA A 195 9.02 12.76 -6.37
C ALA A 195 10.13 13.25 -7.33
N THR A 196 11.11 13.97 -6.80
CA THR A 196 12.23 14.54 -7.55
C THR A 196 13.54 14.10 -6.92
N PRO A 197 14.29 13.18 -7.54
CA PRO A 197 15.63 12.82 -7.05
C PRO A 197 16.55 14.04 -7.03
N PRO A 198 17.45 14.16 -6.02
CA PRO A 198 18.46 15.21 -6.01
C PRO A 198 19.45 15.02 -7.18
N ALA A 199 20.01 16.11 -7.69
CA ALA A 199 21.00 16.07 -8.75
C ALA A 199 22.44 15.74 -8.24
N ALA A 200 22.64 15.79 -6.93
CA ALA A 200 23.92 15.53 -6.30
C ALA A 200 23.80 14.46 -5.22
N PRO A 201 24.83 13.62 -5.01
CA PRO A 201 24.86 12.68 -3.89
C PRO A 201 24.89 13.37 -2.53
N LEU A 202 25.31 14.64 -2.46
CA LEU A 202 25.28 15.44 -1.26
C LEU A 202 24.64 16.80 -1.55
N THR A 203 23.50 17.07 -0.92
CA THR A 203 22.78 18.35 -1.00
C THR A 203 22.56 18.90 0.42
N ALA A 204 22.95 20.14 0.66
CA ALA A 204 22.73 20.81 1.93
C ALA A 204 22.24 22.25 1.73
N ARG A 205 21.14 22.65 2.38
CA ARG A 205 20.69 24.03 2.34
C ARG A 205 21.66 24.99 3.03
N GLY A 206 22.36 24.49 4.06
CA GLY A 206 23.41 25.21 4.77
C GLY A 206 24.79 25.00 4.15
N ARG A 207 25.79 25.00 5.02
CA ARG A 207 27.19 24.76 4.70
C ARG A 207 27.50 23.27 4.61
N VAL A 208 28.41 22.89 3.72
CA VAL A 208 29.08 21.59 3.73
C VAL A 208 30.50 21.76 4.26
N SER A 209 30.82 21.10 5.38
CA SER A 209 32.15 21.20 6.01
C SER A 209 32.70 19.81 6.30
N VAL A 210 33.73 19.42 5.58
CA VAL A 210 34.45 18.16 5.80
C VAL A 210 35.91 18.41 6.18
N GLY A 211 36.33 19.68 6.22
CA GLY A 211 37.67 20.11 6.61
C GLY A 211 38.76 19.38 5.83
N ASN A 212 39.77 18.92 6.54
CA ASN A 212 40.92 18.20 5.94
C ASN A 212 40.69 16.69 5.74
N SER A 213 39.48 16.22 5.82
CA SER A 213 39.12 14.81 5.63
C SER A 213 39.22 14.39 4.17
N ALA A 214 39.64 13.15 3.93
CA ALA A 214 39.64 12.56 2.57
C ALA A 214 38.27 11.99 2.21
N PHE A 215 37.24 12.77 2.45
CA PHE A 215 35.85 12.48 2.13
C PHE A 215 35.66 12.24 0.64
N GLY A 216 34.98 11.17 0.24
CA GLY A 216 34.76 10.80 -1.16
C GLY A 216 33.39 11.23 -1.64
N VAL A 217 33.31 11.87 -2.82
CA VAL A 217 32.04 12.16 -3.48
C VAL A 217 32.16 11.88 -4.96
N GLU A 218 31.33 10.99 -5.46
CA GLU A 218 31.33 10.57 -6.86
C GLU A 218 29.97 10.74 -7.51
N ASN A 219 29.93 11.40 -8.67
CA ASN A 219 28.79 11.48 -9.55
C ASN A 219 29.22 11.39 -11.01
N GLY A 220 29.14 10.22 -11.59
CA GLY A 220 29.43 9.96 -12.99
C GLY A 220 28.21 10.10 -13.92
N ASP A 221 27.06 10.52 -13.43
CA ASP A 221 25.82 10.61 -14.21
C ASP A 221 25.77 11.92 -15.03
N PRO A 222 25.82 11.86 -16.36
CA PRO A 222 25.75 13.03 -17.21
C PRO A 222 24.36 13.71 -17.18
N THR A 223 23.31 13.01 -16.80
CA THR A 223 21.95 13.57 -16.75
C THR A 223 21.76 14.53 -15.57
N SER A 224 22.54 14.37 -14.51
CA SER A 224 22.66 15.28 -13.38
C SER A 224 23.80 16.31 -13.53
N ASN A 225 24.41 16.42 -14.72
CA ASN A 225 25.60 17.22 -15.02
C ASN A 225 26.81 16.87 -14.12
N GLY A 226 26.83 15.69 -13.50
CA GLY A 226 27.91 15.26 -12.63
C GLY A 226 28.09 16.12 -11.39
N ILE A 227 27.05 16.83 -10.91
CA ILE A 227 27.12 17.64 -9.68
C ILE A 227 27.37 16.71 -8.51
N THR A 228 28.47 16.96 -7.77
CA THR A 228 28.86 16.12 -6.64
C THR A 228 28.37 16.68 -5.29
N ILE A 229 28.51 17.98 -5.09
CA ILE A 229 28.02 18.66 -3.89
C ILE A 229 27.19 19.87 -4.31
N ASN A 230 25.98 20.01 -3.76
CA ASN A 230 25.18 21.21 -3.90
C ASN A 230 24.91 21.81 -2.50
N ALA A 231 25.42 23.02 -2.25
CA ALA A 231 25.31 23.70 -0.97
C ALA A 231 24.77 25.12 -1.12
N GLY A 232 23.77 25.50 -0.28
CA GLY A 232 23.25 26.84 -0.24
C GLY A 232 24.24 27.87 0.31
N MET A 233 25.23 27.40 1.08
CA MET A 233 26.33 28.19 1.62
C MET A 233 27.66 27.69 1.06
N ASP A 234 28.76 28.07 1.70
CA ASP A 234 30.11 27.67 1.30
C ASP A 234 30.37 26.16 1.51
N ILE A 235 31.31 25.65 0.72
CA ILE A 235 31.82 24.28 0.79
C ILE A 235 33.27 24.35 1.28
N ASP A 236 33.51 23.75 2.44
CA ASP A 236 34.85 23.56 3.00
C ASP A 236 35.25 22.09 2.92
N ALA A 237 35.88 21.74 1.80
CA ALA A 237 36.25 20.35 1.46
C ALA A 237 37.59 20.29 0.71
N PRO A 238 38.69 20.88 1.24
CA PRO A 238 39.94 21.08 0.49
C PRO A 238 40.68 19.79 0.15
N ARG A 239 40.39 18.68 0.84
CA ARG A 239 41.01 17.36 0.60
C ARG A 239 40.01 16.30 0.17
N ALA A 240 38.77 16.69 -0.15
CA ALA A 240 37.76 15.75 -0.62
C ALA A 240 38.20 15.09 -1.95
N ARG A 241 37.93 13.81 -2.07
CA ARG A 241 38.13 13.03 -3.30
C ARG A 241 36.90 13.17 -4.17
N ILE A 242 36.97 14.07 -5.14
CA ILE A 242 35.83 14.38 -5.99
C ILE A 242 36.01 13.71 -7.36
N THR A 243 35.05 12.86 -7.72
CA THR A 243 34.95 12.22 -9.04
C THR A 243 33.64 12.67 -9.70
N THR A 244 33.73 13.18 -10.93
CA THR A 244 32.59 13.66 -11.71
C THR A 244 32.62 13.11 -13.13
N VAL A 245 31.70 13.54 -13.99
CA VAL A 245 31.66 13.10 -15.39
C VAL A 245 33.00 13.36 -16.11
N PRO A 246 33.44 12.45 -16.97
CA PRO A 246 34.70 12.58 -17.68
C PRO A 246 34.81 13.90 -18.47
N GLY A 247 35.93 14.60 -18.29
CA GLY A 247 36.19 15.89 -18.93
C GLY A 247 35.70 17.11 -18.12
N SER A 248 35.00 16.95 -17.00
CA SER A 248 34.65 18.04 -16.11
C SER A 248 35.65 18.20 -14.98
N PRO A 249 36.12 19.43 -14.68
CA PRO A 249 36.97 19.64 -13.53
C PRO A 249 36.20 19.35 -12.21
N PRO A 250 36.81 18.65 -11.22
CA PRO A 250 36.17 18.37 -9.95
C PRO A 250 35.59 19.60 -9.24
N ALA A 251 36.33 20.73 -9.29
CA ALA A 251 35.87 21.98 -8.69
C ALA A 251 34.57 22.55 -9.33
N ALA A 252 34.35 22.29 -10.60
CA ALA A 252 33.11 22.74 -11.28
C ALA A 252 31.88 21.90 -10.92
N SER A 253 32.07 20.68 -10.39
CA SER A 253 30.97 19.82 -9.93
C SER A 253 30.50 20.14 -8.50
N MET A 254 31.22 21.00 -7.79
CA MET A 254 30.85 21.47 -6.46
C MET A 254 30.16 22.84 -6.57
N VAL A 255 28.85 22.88 -6.38
CA VAL A 255 28.05 24.11 -6.44
C VAL A 255 27.85 24.63 -5.01
N GLY A 256 28.65 25.64 -4.65
CA GLY A 256 28.53 26.34 -3.37
C GLY A 256 27.83 27.68 -3.54
N ASN A 257 27.32 28.22 -2.42
CA ASN A 257 26.61 29.51 -2.37
C ASN A 257 25.38 29.56 -3.29
N ASP A 258 24.69 28.43 -3.49
CA ASP A 258 23.45 28.40 -4.26
C ASP A 258 22.37 29.23 -3.55
N ALA A 259 22.10 30.42 -4.12
CA ALA A 259 21.14 31.36 -3.55
C ALA A 259 19.70 30.79 -3.56
N THR A 260 19.36 29.98 -4.53
CA THR A 260 18.03 29.34 -4.62
C THR A 260 17.87 28.38 -3.45
N LEU A 261 18.83 27.49 -3.26
CA LEU A 261 18.80 26.50 -2.19
C LEU A 261 18.86 27.18 -0.80
N ARG A 262 19.72 28.18 -0.62
CA ARG A 262 19.86 28.92 0.64
C ARG A 262 18.58 29.64 1.07
N ASN A 263 17.85 30.22 0.11
CA ASN A 263 16.65 31.00 0.39
C ASN A 263 15.37 30.15 0.49
N THR A 264 15.45 28.87 0.16
CA THR A 264 14.34 27.93 0.29
C THR A 264 14.09 27.65 1.79
N THR A 265 12.81 27.65 2.21
CA THR A 265 12.47 27.22 3.59
C THR A 265 12.59 25.68 3.71
N GLU A 266 12.62 25.18 4.94
CA GLU A 266 12.70 23.73 5.21
C GLU A 266 11.52 22.98 4.57
N ASP A 267 10.31 23.50 4.72
CA ASP A 267 9.09 22.91 4.12
C ASP A 267 9.12 22.96 2.59
N GLN A 268 9.62 24.05 2.00
CA GLN A 268 9.77 24.14 0.55
C GLN A 268 10.82 23.19 0.02
N MET A 269 11.94 23.05 0.73
CA MET A 269 12.99 22.08 0.40
C MET A 269 12.46 20.65 0.45
N PHE A 270 11.74 20.30 1.52
CA PHE A 270 11.08 19.01 1.62
C PHE A 270 10.12 18.78 0.44
N ALA A 271 9.23 19.75 0.17
CA ALA A 271 8.27 19.65 -0.93
C ALA A 271 8.94 19.53 -2.31
N THR A 272 10.13 20.10 -2.50
CA THR A 272 10.88 19.99 -3.75
C THR A 272 11.28 18.54 -4.06
N PHE A 273 11.74 17.79 -3.07
CA PHE A 273 12.16 16.40 -3.25
C PHE A 273 11.02 15.40 -3.14
N PHE A 274 10.06 15.65 -2.24
CA PHE A 274 9.00 14.69 -1.93
C PHE A 274 7.66 15.00 -2.61
N GLY A 275 7.51 16.19 -3.24
CA GLY A 275 6.31 16.60 -3.96
C GLY A 275 5.11 16.92 -3.07
N MET A 276 5.28 16.96 -1.75
CA MET A 276 4.22 17.21 -0.77
C MET A 276 4.76 17.78 0.54
N THR A 277 3.88 18.24 1.41
CA THR A 277 4.24 18.72 2.75
C THR A 277 4.67 17.56 3.65
N LYS A 278 5.46 17.85 4.71
CA LYS A 278 5.86 16.87 5.73
C LYS A 278 4.66 16.14 6.34
N ASP A 279 3.57 16.86 6.66
CA ASP A 279 2.36 16.25 7.23
C ASP A 279 1.65 15.30 6.27
N SER A 280 1.55 15.67 4.99
CA SER A 280 1.00 14.78 3.96
C SER A 280 1.88 13.54 3.77
N TYR A 281 3.19 13.70 3.84
CA TYR A 281 4.13 12.60 3.74
C TYR A 281 4.01 11.63 4.92
N LYS A 282 3.88 12.15 6.15
CA LYS A 282 3.65 11.35 7.38
C LYS A 282 2.36 10.51 7.29
N ALA A 283 1.39 10.93 6.48
CA ALA A 283 0.11 10.23 6.28
C ALA A 283 0.17 9.17 5.19
N LEU A 284 1.30 8.99 4.48
CA LEU A 284 1.43 7.97 3.44
C LEU A 284 1.28 6.56 4.03
N PRO A 285 0.41 5.71 3.46
CA PRO A 285 0.08 4.42 4.07
C PRO A 285 1.22 3.38 3.99
N ALA A 286 2.17 3.54 3.07
CA ALA A 286 3.33 2.64 2.97
C ALA A 286 4.53 3.07 3.85
N LEU A 287 4.41 4.19 4.54
CA LEU A 287 5.45 4.76 5.38
C LEU A 287 5.44 4.13 6.78
N LYS A 288 6.61 3.72 7.27
CA LYS A 288 6.79 3.30 8.66
C LYS A 288 7.26 4.48 9.50
N ARG A 289 6.42 4.89 10.45
CA ARG A 289 6.79 5.90 11.44
C ARG A 289 7.44 5.21 12.64
N ILE A 290 8.55 5.79 13.11
CA ILE A 290 9.29 5.35 14.29
C ILE A 290 9.61 6.59 15.13
N THR A 291 9.22 6.58 16.39
CA THR A 291 9.56 7.64 17.33
C THR A 291 10.90 7.32 17.96
N CYS A 292 11.87 8.24 17.86
CA CYS A 292 13.17 8.11 18.48
C CYS A 292 13.12 8.58 19.97
N PRO A 293 13.97 8.06 20.88
CA PRO A 293 15.32 7.54 20.59
C PRO A 293 15.31 6.15 19.94
N CYS A 294 15.90 6.06 18.76
CA CYS A 294 16.04 4.86 17.96
C CYS A 294 17.49 4.67 17.51
N THR A 295 17.85 3.46 17.13
CA THR A 295 19.20 3.10 16.70
C THR A 295 19.18 2.47 15.32
N GLU A 296 20.36 2.32 14.72
CA GLU A 296 20.53 1.59 13.47
C GLU A 296 19.96 0.16 13.52
N VAL A 297 19.99 -0.49 14.69
CA VAL A 297 19.39 -1.83 14.88
C VAL A 297 17.88 -1.80 14.69
N THR A 298 17.22 -0.74 15.18
CA THR A 298 15.77 -0.55 14.98
C THR A 298 15.45 -0.43 13.49
N ILE A 299 16.25 0.31 12.74
CA ILE A 299 16.09 0.50 11.29
C ILE A 299 16.37 -0.81 10.55
N SER A 300 17.49 -1.49 10.88
CA SER A 300 17.86 -2.76 10.27
C SER A 300 16.80 -3.85 10.48
N ASN A 301 16.28 -3.99 11.70
CA ASN A 301 15.20 -4.94 12.00
C ASN A 301 13.93 -4.63 11.22
N ALA A 302 13.57 -3.37 11.08
CA ALA A 302 12.41 -2.98 10.27
C ALA A 302 12.65 -3.21 8.77
N TYR A 303 13.88 -2.96 8.28
CA TYR A 303 14.28 -3.30 6.92
C TYR A 303 14.16 -4.80 6.65
N ASP A 304 14.64 -5.65 7.56
CA ASP A 304 14.54 -7.10 7.45
C ASP A 304 13.08 -7.60 7.43
N GLN A 305 12.21 -6.87 8.12
CA GLN A 305 10.75 -7.09 8.05
C GLN A 305 10.10 -6.61 6.75
N GLY A 306 10.84 -5.92 5.87
CA GLY A 306 10.34 -5.45 4.57
C GLY A 306 10.16 -3.95 4.43
N VAL A 307 10.31 -3.17 5.51
CA VAL A 307 10.14 -1.72 5.46
C VAL A 307 11.22 -1.07 4.59
N ARG A 308 10.82 -0.13 3.73
CA ARG A 308 11.73 0.60 2.83
C ARG A 308 11.57 2.11 2.90
N GLN A 309 10.48 2.58 3.50
CA GLN A 309 10.25 4.01 3.72
C GLN A 309 10.10 4.26 5.21
N PHE A 310 10.92 5.15 5.72
CA PHE A 310 10.99 5.46 7.13
C PHE A 310 10.72 6.93 7.36
N TRP A 311 9.91 7.22 8.36
CA TRP A 311 9.84 8.52 9.01
C TRP A 311 10.28 8.37 10.47
N LEU A 312 11.33 9.05 10.86
CA LEU A 312 11.93 8.97 12.18
C LEU A 312 11.65 10.29 12.90
N ASP A 313 10.75 10.25 13.89
CA ASP A 313 10.40 11.43 14.68
C ASP A 313 11.47 11.65 15.77
N GLY A 314 12.41 12.56 15.54
CA GLY A 314 13.49 12.94 16.46
C GLY A 314 14.89 12.60 15.94
N ASN A 315 15.90 12.83 16.76
CA ASN A 315 17.29 12.62 16.39
C ASN A 315 17.62 11.13 16.26
N LEU A 316 18.47 10.81 15.28
CA LEU A 316 18.98 9.45 15.04
C LEU A 316 20.51 9.44 15.18
N ASP A 317 21.02 8.56 16.03
CA ASP A 317 22.45 8.27 16.15
C ASP A 317 22.71 6.83 15.70
N MET A 318 23.48 6.67 14.64
CA MET A 318 23.88 5.37 14.09
C MET A 318 25.38 5.18 14.31
N ASN A 319 25.75 4.17 15.09
CA ASN A 319 27.12 3.91 15.48
C ASN A 319 27.47 2.43 15.35
N SER A 320 27.57 1.95 14.11
CA SER A 320 27.86 0.54 13.86
C SER A 320 28.43 0.28 12.47
N ASN A 321 28.76 -0.99 12.22
CA ASN A 321 29.23 -1.49 10.92
C ASN A 321 28.10 -2.22 10.17
N LEU A 322 26.91 -1.62 10.13
CA LEU A 322 25.74 -2.22 9.50
C LEU A 322 25.57 -1.76 8.05
N THR A 323 24.92 -2.63 7.27
CA THR A 323 24.41 -2.29 5.93
C THR A 323 22.91 -2.14 5.99
N ILE A 324 22.39 -1.02 5.51
CA ILE A 324 20.95 -0.72 5.42
C ILE A 324 20.60 -0.49 3.96
N GLY A 325 19.67 -1.30 3.43
CA GLY A 325 19.34 -1.27 2.02
C GLY A 325 20.23 -2.17 1.16
N ALA A 326 19.92 -2.19 -0.11
CA ALA A 326 20.70 -2.82 -1.18
C ALA A 326 20.42 -2.05 -2.50
N GLU A 327 21.32 -2.15 -3.48
CA GLU A 327 21.12 -1.52 -4.80
C GLU A 327 19.79 -1.90 -5.45
N ILE A 328 19.43 -3.18 -5.30
CA ILE A 328 18.19 -3.72 -5.84
C ILE A 328 16.96 -3.47 -4.96
N ASP A 329 17.15 -3.07 -3.70
CA ASP A 329 16.07 -2.87 -2.73
C ASP A 329 16.44 -1.73 -1.76
N PRO A 330 16.53 -0.47 -2.26
CA PRO A 330 17.01 0.68 -1.51
C PRO A 330 15.99 1.18 -0.49
N VAL A 331 16.48 2.00 0.46
CA VAL A 331 15.70 2.62 1.51
C VAL A 331 15.55 4.13 1.32
N LEU A 332 14.43 4.66 1.79
CA LEU A 332 14.17 6.10 1.90
C LEU A 332 13.97 6.44 3.37
N MET A 333 14.91 7.17 3.94
CA MET A 333 14.89 7.56 5.35
C MET A 333 14.71 9.08 5.48
N VAL A 334 13.63 9.49 6.12
CA VAL A 334 13.39 10.88 6.53
C VAL A 334 13.55 10.95 8.05
N VAL A 335 14.55 11.69 8.52
CA VAL A 335 14.82 11.94 9.93
C VAL A 335 14.36 13.36 10.26
N ASP A 336 13.24 13.48 10.95
CA ASP A 336 12.71 14.75 11.44
C ASP A 336 13.47 15.16 12.73
N GLY A 337 14.75 15.38 12.57
CA GLY A 337 15.73 15.66 13.58
C GLY A 337 17.15 15.62 13.02
N ALA A 338 18.15 15.76 13.87
CA ALA A 338 19.55 15.62 13.47
C ALA A 338 19.95 14.14 13.33
N LEU A 339 20.71 13.86 12.29
CA LEU A 339 21.28 12.55 12.03
C LEU A 339 22.79 12.57 12.28
N THR A 340 23.25 11.67 13.14
CA THR A 340 24.67 11.40 13.34
C THR A 340 24.99 9.99 12.90
N MET A 341 25.98 9.83 12.04
CA MET A 341 26.48 8.54 11.56
C MET A 341 27.93 8.36 11.94
N ARG A 342 28.29 7.18 12.45
CA ARG A 342 29.64 6.81 12.85
C ARG A 342 29.98 5.40 12.41
N GLY A 343 31.25 5.10 12.29
CA GLY A 343 31.75 3.78 11.91
C GLY A 343 31.61 3.49 10.42
N THR A 344 31.75 2.21 10.07
CA THR A 344 31.71 1.72 8.67
C THR A 344 30.27 1.41 8.21
N LEU A 345 29.38 2.36 8.42
CA LEU A 345 27.98 2.24 8.00
C LEU A 345 27.88 2.27 6.47
N ARG A 346 27.05 1.40 5.90
CA ARG A 346 26.72 1.38 4.47
C ARG A 346 25.23 1.58 4.28
N VAL A 347 24.84 2.57 3.49
CA VAL A 347 23.43 2.85 3.18
C VAL A 347 23.22 2.88 1.68
N PHE A 348 22.22 2.14 1.21
CA PHE A 348 21.76 2.17 -0.17
C PHE A 348 20.39 2.85 -0.20
N GLY A 349 20.36 4.09 -0.70
CA GLY A 349 19.11 4.84 -0.71
C GLY A 349 19.26 6.35 -0.56
N VAL A 350 18.19 6.98 -0.09
CA VAL A 350 18.18 8.43 0.18
C VAL A 350 17.96 8.68 1.65
N ILE A 351 18.76 9.58 2.19
CA ILE A 351 18.65 10.10 3.55
C ILE A 351 18.27 11.58 3.48
N TYR A 352 17.22 11.96 4.19
CA TYR A 352 16.82 13.34 4.40
C TYR A 352 16.82 13.64 5.91
N SER A 353 17.40 14.77 6.33
CA SER A 353 17.49 15.12 7.75
C SER A 353 17.59 16.63 7.96
N THR A 354 17.25 17.12 9.15
CA THR A 354 17.40 18.54 9.50
C THR A 354 18.87 18.98 9.54
N ALA A 355 19.77 18.09 9.97
CA ALA A 355 21.21 18.28 9.89
C ALA A 355 21.89 16.90 9.84
N ILE A 356 22.99 16.79 9.13
CA ILE A 356 23.73 15.53 8.99
C ILE A 356 25.17 15.70 9.49
N THR A 357 25.58 14.81 10.37
CA THR A 357 26.97 14.65 10.77
C THR A 357 27.40 13.22 10.45
N TRP A 358 28.50 13.07 9.68
CA TRP A 358 29.14 11.78 9.48
C TRP A 358 30.58 11.79 9.99
N ASP A 359 30.82 11.06 11.04
CA ASP A 359 32.12 10.91 11.67
C ASP A 359 32.63 9.48 11.50
N ASP A 360 33.36 9.23 10.42
CA ASP A 360 34.00 7.95 10.13
C ASP A 360 35.49 8.01 10.50
N THR A 361 35.77 8.02 11.78
CA THR A 361 37.15 8.00 12.29
C THR A 361 37.76 6.59 12.29
N GLY A 362 37.00 5.58 11.98
CA GLY A 362 37.43 4.17 12.02
C GLY A 362 38.20 3.65 10.82
N GLY A 363 38.31 4.42 9.73
CA GLY A 363 39.06 4.04 8.52
C GLY A 363 38.53 2.85 7.76
N GLY A 364 37.22 2.62 7.81
CA GLY A 364 36.53 1.55 7.09
C GLY A 364 35.91 1.97 5.76
N ALA A 365 35.18 1.05 5.09
CA ALA A 365 34.48 1.30 3.83
C ALA A 365 33.06 1.85 4.07
N ALA A 366 32.94 2.97 4.78
CA ALA A 366 31.66 3.65 4.94
C ALA A 366 31.16 4.17 3.59
N LEU A 367 29.89 3.94 3.27
CA LEU A 367 29.32 4.22 1.96
C LEU A 367 27.89 4.69 2.05
N LEU A 368 27.56 5.77 1.36
CA LEU A 368 26.21 6.09 0.95
C LEU A 368 26.09 5.96 -0.57
N GLN A 369 25.36 4.97 -1.05
CA GLN A 369 25.03 4.82 -2.47
C GLN A 369 23.60 5.32 -2.71
N GLY A 370 23.51 6.48 -3.35
CA GLY A 370 22.24 7.22 -3.52
C GLY A 370 22.44 8.71 -3.26
N ALA A 371 21.76 9.27 -2.25
CA ALA A 371 21.94 10.67 -1.91
C ALA A 371 21.63 11.02 -0.44
N ALA A 372 22.31 12.05 0.07
CA ALA A 372 22.03 12.69 1.34
C ALA A 372 21.52 14.12 1.12
N ILE A 373 20.45 14.48 1.82
CA ILE A 373 19.83 15.80 1.76
C ILE A 373 19.72 16.35 3.18
N SER A 374 20.32 17.51 3.43
CA SER A 374 20.27 18.19 4.72
C SER A 374 19.54 19.53 4.63
N GLU A 375 18.50 19.71 5.45
CA GLU A 375 17.82 21.02 5.58
C GLU A 375 18.72 22.11 6.14
N GLY A 376 19.71 21.73 6.92
CA GLY A 376 20.71 22.62 7.51
C GLY A 376 22.11 22.32 6.98
N ASN A 377 23.06 22.23 7.92
CA ASN A 377 24.45 21.96 7.60
C ASN A 377 24.72 20.47 7.43
N PHE A 378 25.73 20.19 6.62
CA PHE A 378 26.41 18.90 6.59
C PHE A 378 27.81 19.02 7.17
N THR A 379 28.13 18.14 8.10
CA THR A 379 29.50 18.06 8.68
C THR A 379 30.03 16.65 8.47
N GLY A 380 31.23 16.53 7.90
CA GLY A 380 31.86 15.23 7.63
C GLY A 380 33.26 15.16 8.25
N ASN A 381 33.66 13.96 8.66
CA ASN A 381 35.01 13.64 9.10
C ASN A 381 35.34 12.21 8.64
N GLY A 382 36.65 11.90 8.45
CA GLY A 382 37.07 10.58 8.02
C GLY A 382 37.06 10.38 6.50
N THR A 383 36.73 9.19 6.06
CA THR A 383 36.85 8.75 4.65
C THR A 383 35.61 8.12 4.07
N PRO A 384 34.38 8.47 4.48
CA PRO A 384 33.19 7.88 3.88
C PRO A 384 33.09 8.27 2.40
N ASP A 385 32.49 7.40 1.60
CA ASP A 385 32.23 7.61 0.19
C ASP A 385 30.74 7.84 -0.08
N TYR A 386 30.43 8.90 -0.81
CA TYR A 386 29.11 9.23 -1.33
C TYR A 386 29.11 8.95 -2.84
N TYR A 387 28.34 7.96 -3.23
CA TYR A 387 28.24 7.54 -4.61
C TYR A 387 26.82 7.80 -5.16
N TYR A 388 26.73 8.64 -6.19
CA TYR A 388 25.47 8.89 -6.86
C TYR A 388 25.08 7.71 -7.74
N ASP A 389 23.94 7.10 -7.46
CA ASP A 389 23.43 5.98 -8.25
C ASP A 389 22.02 6.29 -8.79
N PRO A 390 21.89 6.61 -10.10
CA PRO A 390 20.59 6.91 -10.70
C PRO A 390 19.63 5.73 -10.69
N ASN A 391 20.11 4.48 -10.63
CA ASN A 391 19.25 3.30 -10.56
C ASN A 391 18.61 3.18 -9.18
N VAL A 392 19.38 3.40 -8.12
CA VAL A 392 18.87 3.45 -6.73
C VAL A 392 17.80 4.53 -6.60
N LEU A 393 18.07 5.73 -7.12
CA LEU A 393 17.13 6.85 -7.07
C LEU A 393 15.85 6.59 -7.89
N THR A 394 15.99 5.99 -9.07
CA THR A 394 14.85 5.60 -9.92
C THR A 394 13.98 4.55 -9.25
N LYS A 395 14.59 3.55 -8.58
CA LYS A 395 13.85 2.56 -7.79
C LYS A 395 13.08 3.20 -6.64
N LEU A 396 13.69 4.12 -5.90
CA LEU A 396 12.99 4.83 -4.82
C LEU A 396 11.81 5.65 -5.35
N ARG A 397 11.96 6.28 -6.50
CA ARG A 397 10.92 7.05 -7.13
C ARG A 397 9.75 6.20 -7.61
N LEU A 398 10.00 5.05 -8.23
CA LEU A 398 8.98 4.25 -8.91
C LEU A 398 8.46 3.09 -8.06
N ASP A 399 9.35 2.29 -7.47
CA ASP A 399 8.98 1.05 -6.77
C ASP A 399 8.50 1.29 -5.32
N GLN A 400 8.99 2.35 -4.67
CA GLN A 400 8.62 2.66 -3.29
C GLN A 400 7.42 3.63 -3.22
N ALA A 401 6.35 3.36 -4.01
CA ALA A 401 5.14 4.17 -3.98
C ALA A 401 4.13 3.69 -2.94
N SER A 402 3.33 4.63 -2.42
CA SER A 402 2.08 4.37 -1.71
C SER A 402 0.93 4.35 -2.70
N TYR A 403 0.06 3.35 -2.61
CA TYR A 403 -1.09 3.22 -3.51
C TYR A 403 -2.32 3.91 -2.93
N VAL A 404 -2.88 4.84 -3.68
CA VAL A 404 -4.10 5.58 -3.33
C VAL A 404 -5.16 5.41 -4.42
N ARG A 405 -6.42 5.52 -4.05
CA ARG A 405 -7.52 5.42 -5.01
C ARG A 405 -7.51 6.59 -5.98
N VAL A 406 -7.62 6.29 -7.27
CA VAL A 406 -7.81 7.29 -8.30
C VAL A 406 -9.28 7.74 -8.25
N PRO A 407 -9.57 9.03 -8.02
CA PRO A 407 -10.95 9.52 -7.94
C PRO A 407 -11.75 9.18 -9.20
N GLY A 408 -13.00 8.75 -9.03
CA GLY A 408 -13.90 8.40 -10.12
C GLY A 408 -13.60 7.06 -10.82
N SER A 409 -12.66 6.27 -10.33
CA SER A 409 -12.29 4.97 -10.93
C SER A 409 -13.06 3.78 -10.38
N TRP A 410 -13.84 3.97 -9.33
CA TRP A 410 -14.64 2.91 -8.72
C TRP A 410 -15.77 2.43 -9.65
N ARG A 411 -16.01 1.13 -9.71
CA ARG A 411 -17.04 0.47 -10.51
C ARG A 411 -17.55 -0.77 -9.78
N ASP A 412 -18.85 -1.03 -9.88
CA ASP A 412 -19.59 -2.10 -9.21
C ASP A 412 -20.28 -3.08 -10.19
N PHE A 413 -19.77 -3.19 -11.41
CA PHE A 413 -20.35 -4.04 -12.48
C PHE A 413 -19.26 -4.77 -13.28
#